data_cf4684801ccabc22864bc83dda0f66e1
#
_entry.id   cf4684801ccabc22864bc83dda0f66e1
#
_cell.length_a   1.000
_cell.length_b   1.000
_cell.length_c   1.000
_cell.angle_alpha   90.00
_cell.angle_beta   90.00
_cell.angle_gamma   90.00
#
_symmetry.space_group_name_H-M   'P 1'
#
loop_
_entity.id
_entity.type
_entity.pdbx_description
1 polymer ?
#
loop_
_entity_poly.entity_id
_entity_poly.type
_entity_poly.pdbx_seq_one_letter_code
_entity_poly.pdbx_strand_id
1 'polypeptide(L)'
;VTKWIRRAALAALIVLPFASASTAAAASTDEAALAARFAPVVRLVNQPESCGPGDPYVPIDVNLLFNESTVALRGPWGPSDLVKVAPSADDLAGGLYDYHLDFPGNALDPGCTYLDWSRRLSQGQSPTVYAHVSTDPGYPGQLALQYWMFYVFNDWNNLHEGDWEMIQLNFHASNADQALHETPAEVGYSQHEGAERSAWDDPKLQLVGGTHPVVYPADGSHANFYGEALYLGASGSQGVGCDDTRNAGLVTHPAVQTIPSAPSQAAVGFPWIGFQGRWGEQQPAFFNGPTGPNLKEQWTEPIRWSQSWRDRAYAVPAGGAAGTRTTDFFCGAMAGGSRLLWRAVSDPWPTIAGVL
;
A
#
# COMPACT_ATOMS: atom_id res chain seq x y z
N VAL A 1 63.40 -12.12 -63.52
CA VAL A 1 62.08 -12.63 -63.33
C VAL A 1 61.65 -12.21 -61.91
N THR A 2 60.91 -11.06 -61.81
CA THR A 2 60.52 -10.44 -60.50
C THR A 2 59.05 -10.80 -60.19
N LYS A 3 58.80 -11.54 -59.11
CA LYS A 3 57.46 -11.86 -58.61
C LYS A 3 56.94 -10.74 -57.73
N TRP A 4 55.81 -10.13 -58.12
CA TRP A 4 55.02 -9.23 -57.33
C TRP A 4 54.10 -10.01 -56.39
N ILE A 5 54.24 -9.81 -55.07
CA ILE A 5 53.31 -10.32 -54.06
C ILE A 5 52.31 -9.22 -53.75
N ARG A 6 51.05 -9.37 -54.13
CA ARG A 6 49.96 -8.50 -53.73
C ARG A 6 49.51 -8.86 -52.31
N ARG A 7 49.69 -7.97 -51.35
CA ARG A 7 49.07 -8.09 -50.01
C ARG A 7 47.64 -7.63 -50.10
N ALA A 8 46.68 -8.50 -49.87
CA ALA A 8 45.31 -8.16 -49.64
C ALA A 8 45.14 -7.77 -48.16
N ALA A 9 44.73 -6.52 -47.93
CA ALA A 9 44.36 -6.08 -46.57
C ALA A 9 42.87 -6.47 -46.30
N LEU A 10 42.69 -7.38 -45.37
CA LEU A 10 41.33 -7.69 -44.84
C LEU A 10 40.95 -6.57 -43.84
N ALA A 11 39.98 -5.74 -44.19
CA ALA A 11 39.34 -4.82 -43.26
C ALA A 11 38.32 -5.61 -42.43
N ALA A 12 38.61 -5.87 -41.17
CA ALA A 12 37.62 -6.42 -40.25
C ALA A 12 36.64 -5.31 -39.83
N LEU A 13 35.39 -5.40 -40.28
CA LEU A 13 34.30 -4.58 -39.78
C LEU A 13 33.96 -5.04 -38.34
N ILE A 14 34.35 -4.25 -37.36
CA ILE A 14 33.89 -4.43 -35.98
C ILE A 14 32.47 -3.89 -35.89
N VAL A 15 31.49 -4.78 -35.93
CA VAL A 15 30.10 -4.45 -35.57
C VAL A 15 30.00 -4.39 -34.05
N LEU A 16 30.03 -3.21 -33.50
CA LEU A 16 29.71 -2.99 -32.09
C LEU A 16 28.19 -3.23 -31.90
N PRO A 17 27.77 -4.10 -30.99
CA PRO A 17 26.37 -4.20 -30.64
C PRO A 17 25.95 -2.88 -29.98
N PHE A 18 25.08 -2.13 -30.61
CA PHE A 18 24.31 -1.10 -29.90
C PHE A 18 23.44 -1.82 -28.89
N ALA A 19 23.85 -1.83 -27.62
CA ALA A 19 22.97 -2.12 -26.52
C ALA A 19 21.94 -0.99 -26.49
N SER A 20 20.74 -1.25 -27.00
CA SER A 20 19.59 -0.38 -26.79
C SER A 20 19.34 -0.37 -25.28
N ALA A 21 19.74 0.67 -24.60
CA ALA A 21 19.29 0.93 -23.26
C ALA A 21 17.77 1.04 -23.33
N SER A 22 17.08 0.05 -22.81
CA SER A 22 15.63 0.11 -22.60
C SER A 22 15.40 1.28 -21.66
N THR A 23 14.92 2.40 -22.18
CA THR A 23 14.45 3.50 -21.32
C THR A 23 13.30 2.92 -20.52
N ALA A 24 13.45 2.88 -19.21
CA ALA A 24 12.35 2.51 -18.31
C ALA A 24 11.12 3.31 -18.75
N ALA A 25 10.01 2.61 -18.97
CA ALA A 25 8.78 3.28 -19.38
C ALA A 25 8.31 4.12 -18.18
N ALA A 26 8.36 5.42 -18.33
CA ALA A 26 7.91 6.38 -17.33
C ALA A 26 6.44 6.75 -17.58
N ALA A 27 5.73 7.17 -16.54
CA ALA A 27 4.45 7.85 -16.67
C ALA A 27 4.58 9.07 -17.58
N SER A 28 3.49 9.49 -18.21
CA SER A 28 3.50 10.72 -19.02
C SER A 28 3.86 11.92 -18.13
N THR A 29 4.37 12.98 -18.76
CA THR A 29 4.72 14.23 -18.06
C THR A 29 3.52 14.79 -17.31
N ASP A 30 2.32 14.69 -17.90
CA ASP A 30 1.09 15.22 -17.31
C ASP A 30 0.59 14.36 -16.14
N GLU A 31 0.71 13.04 -16.23
CA GLU A 31 0.41 12.15 -15.09
C GLU A 31 1.34 12.43 -13.90
N ALA A 32 2.64 12.56 -14.16
CA ALA A 32 3.61 12.88 -13.13
C ALA A 32 3.38 14.28 -12.52
N ALA A 33 3.05 15.27 -13.34
CA ALA A 33 2.74 16.61 -12.89
C ALA A 33 1.44 16.65 -12.07
N LEU A 34 0.40 15.93 -12.49
CA LEU A 34 -0.85 15.80 -11.77
C LEU A 34 -0.64 15.14 -10.40
N ALA A 35 0.11 14.04 -10.38
CA ALA A 35 0.48 13.32 -9.17
C ALA A 35 1.29 14.19 -8.19
N ALA A 36 2.23 14.99 -8.68
CA ALA A 36 3.00 15.90 -7.84
C ALA A 36 2.14 17.05 -7.28
N ARG A 37 1.20 17.59 -8.09
CA ARG A 37 0.34 18.71 -7.71
C ARG A 37 -0.57 18.39 -6.54
N PHE A 38 -1.09 17.18 -6.46
CA PHE A 38 -2.06 16.75 -5.46
C PHE A 38 -1.50 15.72 -4.47
N ALA A 39 -0.17 15.56 -4.40
CA ALA A 39 0.49 14.62 -3.49
C ALA A 39 -0.02 14.79 -2.04
N PRO A 40 -0.40 13.72 -1.33
CA PRO A 40 -0.94 13.83 0.02
C PRO A 40 0.13 14.20 1.04
N VAL A 41 -0.29 14.88 2.10
CA VAL A 41 0.45 14.99 3.35
C VAL A 41 -0.10 13.93 4.30
N VAL A 42 0.75 13.04 4.79
CA VAL A 42 0.34 11.96 5.67
C VAL A 42 0.70 12.29 7.11
N ARG A 43 -0.29 12.19 8.01
CA ARG A 43 -0.13 12.43 9.44
C ARG A 43 -0.36 11.14 10.21
N LEU A 44 0.72 10.52 10.64
CA LEU A 44 0.70 9.27 11.38
C LEU A 44 0.57 9.53 12.89
N VAL A 45 -0.05 8.60 13.57
CA VAL A 45 -0.16 8.61 15.02
C VAL A 45 1.23 8.56 15.63
N ASN A 46 1.48 9.46 16.60
CA ASN A 46 2.71 9.43 17.38
C ASN A 46 2.47 8.57 18.63
N GLN A 47 2.77 7.29 18.50
CA GLN A 47 2.53 6.33 19.57
C GLN A 47 3.61 6.43 20.65
N PRO A 48 3.23 6.56 21.92
CA PRO A 48 4.19 6.68 23.02
C PRO A 48 4.80 5.34 23.43
N GLU A 49 4.14 4.23 23.12
CA GLU A 49 4.58 2.87 23.50
C GLU A 49 5.34 2.22 22.34
N SER A 50 6.47 1.59 22.64
CA SER A 50 7.22 0.80 21.66
C SER A 50 6.69 -0.61 21.61
N CYS A 51 6.52 -1.15 20.42
CA CYS A 51 6.12 -2.54 20.18
C CYS A 51 4.79 -2.92 20.83
N GLY A 52 3.90 -1.95 20.93
CA GLY A 52 2.53 -2.16 21.37
C GLY A 52 1.56 -2.36 20.21
N PRO A 53 0.31 -2.69 20.50
CA PRO A 53 -0.74 -2.67 19.50
C PRO A 53 -0.83 -1.31 18.81
N GLY A 54 -0.80 -1.30 17.47
CA GLY A 54 -0.94 -0.07 16.69
C GLY A 54 0.40 0.65 16.48
N ASP A 55 1.45 -0.06 16.21
CA ASP A 55 2.74 0.52 15.90
C ASP A 55 2.69 1.48 14.69
N PRO A 56 3.42 2.61 14.73
CA PRO A 56 3.39 3.63 13.68
C PRO A 56 4.22 3.20 12.48
N TYR A 57 3.65 2.37 11.62
CA TYR A 57 4.26 2.04 10.34
C TYR A 57 4.14 3.24 9.39
N VAL A 58 5.22 3.50 8.66
CA VAL A 58 5.21 4.49 7.56
C VAL A 58 4.97 3.78 6.23
N PRO A 59 4.34 4.43 5.24
CA PRO A 59 4.24 3.84 3.91
C PRO A 59 5.64 3.75 3.27
N ILE A 60 6.00 2.57 2.78
CA ILE A 60 7.33 2.31 2.21
C ILE A 60 7.29 2.09 0.70
N ASP A 61 8.44 2.26 0.07
CA ASP A 61 8.69 1.78 -1.28
C ASP A 61 8.75 0.25 -1.28
N VAL A 62 7.86 -0.43 -2.02
CA VAL A 62 7.86 -1.90 -2.10
C VAL A 62 9.13 -2.47 -2.72
N ASN A 63 9.91 -1.65 -3.45
CA ASN A 63 11.21 -2.08 -3.96
C ASN A 63 12.20 -2.44 -2.83
N LEU A 64 11.96 -1.96 -1.61
CA LEU A 64 12.75 -2.35 -0.42
C LEU A 64 12.54 -3.82 -0.01
N LEU A 65 11.45 -4.45 -0.47
CA LEU A 65 11.18 -5.86 -0.24
C LEU A 65 11.93 -6.78 -1.21
N PHE A 66 12.33 -6.24 -2.37
CA PHE A 66 12.95 -7.04 -3.41
C PHE A 66 14.44 -7.19 -3.17
N ASN A 67 14.95 -8.41 -3.41
CA ASN A 67 16.32 -8.81 -3.09
C ASN A 67 16.68 -8.67 -1.59
N GLU A 68 15.66 -8.50 -0.72
CA GLU A 68 15.82 -8.48 0.73
C GLU A 68 15.85 -9.93 1.26
N SER A 69 16.93 -10.30 1.91
CA SER A 69 17.23 -11.68 2.30
C SER A 69 16.24 -12.27 3.32
N THR A 70 15.48 -11.42 3.98
CA THR A 70 14.47 -11.82 4.97
C THR A 70 13.08 -11.96 4.37
N VAL A 71 12.90 -11.64 3.08
CA VAL A 71 11.64 -11.83 2.34
C VAL A 71 11.70 -13.12 1.53
N ALA A 72 10.64 -13.91 1.56
CA ALA A 72 10.49 -15.11 0.75
C ALA A 72 9.27 -15.02 -0.17
N LEU A 73 9.36 -15.65 -1.34
CA LEU A 73 8.23 -16.02 -2.17
C LEU A 73 7.88 -17.45 -1.88
N ARG A 74 6.64 -17.72 -1.52
CA ARG A 74 6.11 -19.04 -1.20
C ARG A 74 4.90 -19.37 -2.05
N GLY A 75 4.63 -20.66 -2.22
CA GLY A 75 3.48 -21.15 -2.96
C GLY A 75 3.62 -22.62 -3.38
N PRO A 76 2.56 -23.22 -3.90
CA PRO A 76 1.21 -22.65 -4.01
C PRO A 76 0.55 -22.46 -2.65
N TRP A 77 -0.53 -21.70 -2.65
CA TRP A 77 -1.36 -21.48 -1.46
C TRP A 77 -1.85 -22.82 -0.88
N GLY A 78 -1.75 -22.99 0.40
CA GLY A 78 -2.03 -24.26 1.08
C GLY A 78 -0.75 -24.95 1.54
N PRO A 79 0.06 -25.58 0.67
CA PRO A 79 1.37 -26.12 1.03
C PRO A 79 2.36 -25.05 1.51
N SER A 80 2.33 -23.88 0.90
CA SER A 80 3.21 -22.75 1.27
C SER A 80 4.71 -23.09 1.21
N ASP A 81 5.10 -23.86 0.18
CA ASP A 81 6.49 -24.25 -0.02
C ASP A 81 7.37 -23.04 -0.36
N LEU A 82 8.62 -23.07 0.10
CA LEU A 82 9.59 -22.05 -0.26
C LEU A 82 9.92 -22.14 -1.76
N VAL A 83 9.61 -21.08 -2.51
CA VAL A 83 9.93 -20.96 -3.94
C VAL A 83 11.24 -20.21 -4.14
N LYS A 84 11.39 -19.05 -3.48
CA LYS A 84 12.58 -18.21 -3.61
C LYS A 84 12.78 -17.36 -2.38
N VAL A 85 14.02 -17.27 -1.90
CA VAL A 85 14.45 -16.25 -0.94
C VAL A 85 14.90 -15.01 -1.71
N ALA A 86 14.63 -13.84 -1.16
CA ALA A 86 15.00 -12.56 -1.77
C ALA A 86 14.48 -12.42 -3.23
N PRO A 87 13.15 -12.53 -3.45
CA PRO A 87 12.59 -12.39 -4.79
C PRO A 87 12.86 -11.00 -5.35
N SER A 88 13.10 -10.90 -6.65
CA SER A 88 13.16 -9.63 -7.37
C SER A 88 11.74 -9.17 -7.77
N ALA A 89 11.58 -7.92 -8.19
CA ALA A 89 10.32 -7.45 -8.75
C ALA A 89 9.88 -8.26 -9.98
N ASP A 90 10.85 -8.69 -10.81
CA ASP A 90 10.57 -9.48 -12.01
C ASP A 90 10.08 -10.90 -11.67
N ASP A 91 10.45 -11.46 -10.52
CA ASP A 91 9.93 -12.77 -10.08
C ASP A 91 8.42 -12.71 -9.78
N LEU A 92 7.89 -11.52 -9.51
CA LEU A 92 6.46 -11.30 -9.25
C LEU A 92 5.68 -10.98 -10.54
N ALA A 93 6.35 -10.61 -11.62
CA ALA A 93 5.72 -10.37 -12.90
C ALA A 93 5.15 -11.68 -13.47
N GLY A 94 3.92 -11.72 -13.86
CA GLY A 94 3.39 -12.88 -14.57
C GLY A 94 2.39 -13.75 -13.82
N GLY A 95 1.67 -13.17 -12.92
CA GLY A 95 0.50 -13.82 -12.32
C GLY A 95 0.76 -14.31 -10.90
N LEU A 96 1.07 -15.58 -10.72
CA LEU A 96 1.37 -16.16 -9.39
C LEU A 96 0.24 -15.96 -8.36
N TYR A 97 -1.05 -16.05 -8.77
CA TYR A 97 -2.19 -15.77 -7.86
C TYR A 97 -2.32 -16.79 -6.71
N ASP A 98 -1.71 -17.97 -6.82
CA ASP A 98 -1.64 -18.96 -5.74
C ASP A 98 -0.38 -18.82 -4.86
N TYR A 99 0.36 -17.70 -5.01
CA TYR A 99 1.60 -17.46 -4.29
C TYR A 99 1.45 -16.30 -3.31
N HIS A 100 2.41 -16.18 -2.40
CA HIS A 100 2.44 -15.08 -1.45
C HIS A 100 3.88 -14.71 -1.08
N LEU A 101 4.05 -13.46 -0.69
CA LEU A 101 5.24 -13.01 0.00
C LEU A 101 5.12 -13.41 1.48
N ASP A 102 6.27 -13.67 2.10
CA ASP A 102 6.41 -14.04 3.50
C ASP A 102 7.52 -13.16 4.09
N PHE A 103 7.20 -12.42 5.14
CA PHE A 103 8.09 -11.48 5.81
C PHE A 103 8.66 -12.10 7.07
N PRO A 104 9.69 -11.50 7.71
CA PRO A 104 10.27 -12.07 8.91
C PRO A 104 9.36 -11.87 10.12
N GLY A 105 8.86 -12.94 10.70
CA GLY A 105 8.05 -12.83 11.92
C GLY A 105 7.00 -13.90 12.05
N ASN A 106 6.02 -13.61 12.88
CA ASN A 106 4.79 -14.35 13.02
C ASN A 106 3.68 -13.33 13.22
N ALA A 107 2.80 -13.17 12.24
CA ALA A 107 1.76 -12.17 12.29
C ALA A 107 0.81 -12.34 13.48
N LEU A 108 0.63 -13.56 13.99
CA LEU A 108 -0.22 -13.82 15.16
C LEU A 108 0.48 -13.53 16.50
N ASP A 109 1.80 -13.38 16.49
CA ASP A 109 2.61 -13.02 17.67
C ASP A 109 3.74 -12.06 17.27
N PRO A 110 3.41 -10.84 16.80
CA PRO A 110 4.33 -9.94 16.13
C PRO A 110 5.45 -9.42 17.05
N GLY A 111 5.18 -9.19 18.34
CA GLY A 111 6.13 -8.53 19.22
C GLY A 111 6.65 -7.24 18.60
N CYS A 112 7.98 -7.03 18.61
CA CYS A 112 8.65 -5.92 17.94
C CYS A 112 9.12 -6.25 16.51
N THR A 113 8.95 -7.47 16.04
CA THR A 113 9.65 -7.98 14.87
C THR A 113 9.38 -7.14 13.61
N TYR A 114 8.12 -6.87 13.31
CA TYR A 114 7.75 -6.10 12.11
C TYR A 114 8.13 -4.62 12.23
N LEU A 115 7.97 -4.03 13.42
CA LEU A 115 8.34 -2.63 13.63
C LEU A 115 9.86 -2.42 13.46
N ASP A 116 10.68 -3.28 14.07
CA ASP A 116 12.13 -3.20 13.96
C ASP A 116 12.59 -3.48 12.52
N TRP A 117 11.94 -4.42 11.84
CA TRP A 117 12.20 -4.72 10.44
C TRP A 117 11.81 -3.56 9.52
N SER A 118 10.63 -2.98 9.69
CA SER A 118 10.18 -1.80 8.95
C SER A 118 11.13 -0.62 9.10
N ARG A 119 11.55 -0.33 10.34
CA ARG A 119 12.53 0.73 10.62
C ARG A 119 13.88 0.48 9.95
N ARG A 120 14.34 -0.77 9.92
CA ARG A 120 15.58 -1.13 9.23
C ARG A 120 15.44 -0.96 7.72
N LEU A 121 14.35 -1.44 7.12
CA LEU A 121 14.10 -1.30 5.68
C LEU A 121 14.01 0.15 5.25
N SER A 122 13.32 0.97 6.03
CA SER A 122 13.08 2.38 5.70
C SER A 122 14.19 3.32 6.17
N GLN A 123 15.25 2.81 6.77
CA GLN A 123 16.34 3.64 7.29
C GLN A 123 16.97 4.50 6.19
N GLY A 124 16.88 5.82 6.35
CA GLY A 124 17.39 6.78 5.37
C GLY A 124 16.56 6.91 4.10
N GLN A 125 15.40 6.25 4.03
CA GLN A 125 14.47 6.37 2.93
C GLN A 125 13.34 7.33 3.27
N SER A 126 12.81 8.02 2.26
CA SER A 126 11.57 8.78 2.43
C SER A 126 10.37 7.84 2.37
N PRO A 127 9.32 8.08 3.17
CA PRO A 127 8.03 7.43 2.94
C PRO A 127 7.62 7.57 1.48
N THR A 128 6.97 6.55 0.92
CA THR A 128 6.65 6.51 -0.52
C THR A 128 5.17 6.21 -0.73
N VAL A 129 4.58 6.88 -1.71
CA VAL A 129 3.23 6.59 -2.22
C VAL A 129 3.30 6.37 -3.73
N TYR A 130 2.41 5.52 -4.23
CA TYR A 130 2.31 5.21 -5.66
C TYR A 130 1.09 5.93 -6.25
N ALA A 131 1.33 6.89 -7.14
CA ALA A 131 0.27 7.56 -7.86
C ALA A 131 -0.13 6.77 -9.10
N HIS A 132 -1.42 6.65 -9.34
CA HIS A 132 -1.99 6.03 -10.53
C HIS A 132 -3.13 6.87 -11.07
N VAL A 133 -3.05 7.22 -12.35
CA VAL A 133 -4.12 7.92 -13.06
C VAL A 133 -4.92 6.90 -13.85
N SER A 134 -6.23 6.89 -13.68
CA SER A 134 -7.11 5.93 -14.33
C SER A 134 -8.42 6.57 -14.77
N THR A 135 -9.00 6.04 -15.83
CA THR A 135 -10.34 6.34 -16.30
C THR A 135 -11.18 5.07 -16.30
N ASP A 136 -12.48 5.23 -16.13
CA ASP A 136 -13.43 4.13 -16.16
C ASP A 136 -14.27 4.22 -17.45
N PRO A 137 -14.26 3.21 -18.33
CA PRO A 137 -15.02 3.23 -19.59
C PRO A 137 -16.53 3.45 -19.40
N GLY A 138 -17.08 3.06 -18.25
CA GLY A 138 -18.47 3.29 -17.88
C GLY A 138 -18.79 4.75 -17.53
N TYR A 139 -17.78 5.59 -17.33
CA TYR A 139 -17.92 6.98 -16.84
C TYR A 139 -17.07 7.94 -17.67
N PRO A 140 -17.40 8.17 -18.95
CA PRO A 140 -16.62 9.04 -19.82
C PRO A 140 -16.60 10.48 -19.30
N GLY A 141 -15.43 11.12 -19.41
CA GLY A 141 -15.22 12.49 -18.89
C GLY A 141 -14.97 12.56 -17.39
N GLN A 142 -14.73 11.43 -16.76
CA GLN A 142 -14.27 11.34 -15.37
C GLN A 142 -12.92 10.65 -15.29
N LEU A 143 -12.07 11.14 -14.38
CA LEU A 143 -10.71 10.65 -14.16
C LEU A 143 -10.48 10.51 -12.66
N ALA A 144 -9.87 9.41 -12.25
CA ALA A 144 -9.38 9.18 -10.90
C ALA A 144 -7.86 9.35 -10.85
N LEU A 145 -7.39 10.10 -9.84
CA LEU A 145 -6.00 10.09 -9.39
C LEU A 145 -5.95 9.40 -8.05
N GLN A 146 -5.25 8.31 -7.96
CA GLN A 146 -5.12 7.47 -6.78
C GLN A 146 -3.72 7.61 -6.18
N TYR A 147 -3.61 7.52 -4.85
CA TYR A 147 -2.34 7.39 -4.14
C TYR A 147 -2.40 6.15 -3.26
N TRP A 148 -1.66 5.12 -3.66
CA TRP A 148 -1.55 3.85 -2.97
C TRP A 148 -0.38 3.87 -1.98
N MET A 149 -0.62 3.35 -0.79
CA MET A 149 0.32 3.28 0.32
C MET A 149 0.50 1.83 0.71
N PHE A 150 1.74 1.37 0.82
CA PHE A 150 2.06 0.03 1.31
C PHE A 150 2.70 0.11 2.68
N TYR A 151 2.17 -0.67 3.60
CA TYR A 151 2.69 -0.87 4.94
C TYR A 151 3.09 -2.34 5.12
N VAL A 152 4.15 -2.62 5.88
CA VAL A 152 4.68 -3.98 6.00
C VAL A 152 3.83 -4.88 6.90
N PHE A 153 3.02 -4.31 7.77
CA PHE A 153 2.24 -5.07 8.72
C PHE A 153 0.97 -4.32 9.11
N ASN A 154 -0.15 -5.04 9.19
CA ASN A 154 -1.42 -4.55 9.71
C ASN A 154 -1.58 -5.04 11.15
N ASP A 155 -1.48 -4.12 12.09
CA ASP A 155 -1.61 -4.41 13.53
C ASP A 155 -3.00 -4.08 14.08
N TRP A 156 -4.02 -4.38 13.32
CA TRP A 156 -5.42 -4.25 13.74
C TRP A 156 -5.96 -5.56 14.31
N ASN A 157 -7.29 -5.74 14.35
CA ASN A 157 -7.91 -6.96 14.85
C ASN A 157 -7.56 -8.21 14.04
N ASN A 158 -7.36 -8.04 12.74
CA ASN A 158 -7.03 -9.06 11.76
C ASN A 158 -5.54 -9.04 11.39
N LEU A 159 -4.69 -9.20 12.38
CA LEU A 159 -3.23 -9.21 12.21
C LEU A 159 -2.78 -9.92 10.93
N HIS A 160 -2.09 -9.22 10.05
CA HIS A 160 -1.51 -9.82 8.85
C HIS A 160 -0.31 -9.02 8.32
N GLU A 161 0.55 -9.72 7.62
CA GLU A 161 1.65 -9.10 6.86
C GLU A 161 1.12 -8.33 5.66
N GLY A 162 1.77 -7.21 5.36
CA GLY A 162 1.44 -6.32 4.26
C GLY A 162 0.09 -5.63 4.44
N ASP A 163 0.01 -4.40 3.97
CA ASP A 163 -1.27 -3.69 3.90
C ASP A 163 -1.23 -2.68 2.76
N TRP A 164 -2.31 -2.62 1.98
CA TRP A 164 -2.48 -1.69 0.87
C TRP A 164 -3.69 -0.81 1.10
N GLU A 165 -3.43 0.44 1.42
CA GLU A 165 -4.42 1.49 1.58
C GLU A 165 -4.27 2.57 0.53
N MET A 166 -5.31 3.39 0.32
CA MET A 166 -5.27 4.40 -0.72
C MET A 166 -6.21 5.59 -0.45
N ILE A 167 -5.95 6.67 -1.16
CA ILE A 167 -6.90 7.76 -1.36
C ILE A 167 -7.14 7.97 -2.86
N GLN A 168 -8.30 8.48 -3.24
CA GLN A 168 -8.65 8.75 -4.63
C GLN A 168 -9.28 10.13 -4.77
N LEU A 169 -8.77 10.89 -5.73
CA LEU A 169 -9.31 12.19 -6.15
C LEU A 169 -10.02 12.01 -7.49
N ASN A 170 -11.27 12.42 -7.58
CA ASN A 170 -12.07 12.36 -8.80
C ASN A 170 -12.14 13.74 -9.49
N PHE A 171 -11.93 13.77 -10.79
CA PHE A 171 -11.96 14.95 -11.64
C PHE A 171 -13.01 14.82 -12.73
N HIS A 172 -13.57 15.94 -13.18
CA HIS A 172 -14.39 16.03 -14.37
C HIS A 172 -13.49 16.25 -15.61
N ALA A 173 -12.62 15.29 -15.88
CA ALA A 173 -11.61 15.36 -16.92
C ALA A 173 -11.51 14.02 -17.68
N SER A 174 -11.07 14.05 -18.93
CA SER A 174 -10.89 12.85 -19.75
C SER A 174 -9.44 12.37 -19.77
N ASN A 175 -8.49 13.17 -19.29
CA ASN A 175 -7.06 12.86 -19.24
C ASN A 175 -6.34 13.75 -18.22
N ALA A 176 -5.06 13.44 -17.94
CA ALA A 176 -4.26 14.14 -16.94
C ALA A 176 -4.01 15.62 -17.29
N ASP A 177 -3.84 15.96 -18.57
CA ASP A 177 -3.65 17.34 -19.03
C ASP A 177 -4.87 18.20 -18.64
N GLN A 178 -6.09 17.73 -18.93
CA GLN A 178 -7.31 18.44 -18.52
C GLN A 178 -7.41 18.56 -17.00
N ALA A 179 -7.15 17.47 -16.26
CA ALA A 179 -7.21 17.45 -14.80
C ALA A 179 -6.21 18.42 -14.15
N LEU A 180 -5.06 18.68 -14.78
CA LEU A 180 -4.09 19.69 -14.34
C LEU A 180 -4.66 21.11 -14.28
N HIS A 181 -5.70 21.42 -15.01
CA HIS A 181 -6.32 22.73 -15.07
C HIS A 181 -7.59 22.84 -14.22
N GLU A 182 -7.92 21.76 -13.50
CA GLU A 182 -9.12 21.71 -12.65
C GLU A 182 -8.77 21.48 -11.18
N THR A 183 -9.77 21.58 -10.33
CA THR A 183 -9.75 21.07 -8.96
C THR A 183 -10.51 19.76 -8.91
N PRO A 184 -10.13 18.81 -8.04
CA PRO A 184 -10.93 17.62 -7.83
C PRO A 184 -12.37 17.96 -7.46
N ALA A 185 -13.34 17.19 -7.95
CA ALA A 185 -14.72 17.32 -7.55
C ALA A 185 -14.95 16.78 -6.12
N GLU A 186 -14.33 15.64 -5.85
CA GLU A 186 -14.39 14.96 -4.57
C GLU A 186 -13.12 14.15 -4.31
N VAL A 187 -12.93 13.75 -3.06
CA VAL A 187 -11.88 12.85 -2.63
C VAL A 187 -12.46 11.75 -1.75
N GLY A 188 -12.00 10.52 -1.93
CA GLY A 188 -12.35 9.36 -1.11
C GLY A 188 -11.14 8.81 -0.38
N TYR A 189 -11.29 8.54 0.91
CA TYR A 189 -10.27 7.92 1.74
C TYR A 189 -10.69 6.49 2.04
N SER A 190 -9.88 5.50 1.64
CA SER A 190 -10.19 4.08 1.88
C SER A 190 -10.18 3.77 3.37
N GLN A 191 -11.12 2.95 3.78
CA GLN A 191 -11.30 2.50 5.16
C GLN A 191 -11.78 1.06 5.13
N HIS A 192 -10.87 0.11 5.30
CA HIS A 192 -11.15 -1.32 5.16
C HIS A 192 -11.71 -1.67 3.77
N GLU A 193 -12.95 -2.17 3.68
CA GLU A 193 -13.59 -2.52 2.40
C GLU A 193 -14.31 -1.34 1.73
N GLY A 194 -14.41 -0.19 2.40
CA GLY A 194 -15.13 0.97 1.91
C GLY A 194 -14.27 2.22 1.78
N ALA A 195 -14.93 3.36 1.67
CA ALA A 195 -14.30 4.66 1.76
C ALA A 195 -15.26 5.72 2.31
N GLU A 196 -14.69 6.80 2.84
CA GLU A 196 -15.41 8.02 3.15
C GLU A 196 -15.14 9.07 2.08
N ARG A 197 -16.20 9.74 1.58
CA ARG A 197 -16.08 10.85 0.63
C ARG A 197 -16.01 12.20 1.30
N SER A 198 -15.38 13.14 0.62
CA SER A 198 -15.49 14.57 0.88
C SER A 198 -15.55 15.32 -0.43
N ALA A 199 -16.41 16.32 -0.55
CA ALA A 199 -16.26 17.31 -1.61
C ALA A 199 -14.92 18.05 -1.42
N TRP A 200 -14.35 18.57 -2.52
CA TRP A 200 -13.06 19.27 -2.43
C TRP A 200 -13.11 20.55 -1.59
N ASP A 201 -14.23 21.19 -1.52
CA ASP A 201 -14.48 22.43 -0.73
C ASP A 201 -15.13 22.19 0.64
N ASP A 202 -15.34 20.92 1.03
CA ASP A 202 -15.87 20.57 2.35
C ASP A 202 -14.86 20.92 3.45
N PRO A 203 -15.28 21.64 4.50
CA PRO A 203 -14.42 22.01 5.63
C PRO A 203 -13.74 20.83 6.35
N LYS A 204 -14.25 19.60 6.24
CA LYS A 204 -13.58 18.42 6.82
C LYS A 204 -12.30 18.04 6.09
N LEU A 205 -12.18 18.38 4.80
CA LEU A 205 -10.99 18.14 4.01
C LEU A 205 -9.93 19.19 4.33
N GLN A 206 -8.89 18.79 5.01
CA GLN A 206 -7.74 19.65 5.27
C GLN A 206 -6.79 19.63 4.06
N LEU A 207 -6.37 20.82 3.63
CA LEU A 207 -5.45 20.98 2.50
C LEU A 207 -4.22 21.78 2.91
N VAL A 208 -3.04 21.28 2.61
CA VAL A 208 -1.78 22.04 2.69
C VAL A 208 -1.56 22.72 1.33
N GLY A 209 -1.28 24.03 1.36
CA GLY A 209 -1.08 24.82 0.14
C GLY A 209 -2.28 24.86 -0.82
N GLY A 210 -3.47 24.44 -0.38
CA GLY A 210 -4.69 24.42 -1.18
C GLY A 210 -4.82 23.26 -2.18
N THR A 211 -3.80 22.40 -2.28
CA THR A 211 -3.78 21.28 -3.25
C THR A 211 -3.44 19.93 -2.64
N HIS A 212 -2.76 19.90 -1.50
CA HIS A 212 -2.27 18.65 -0.91
C HIS A 212 -3.24 18.16 0.19
N PRO A 213 -4.03 17.10 -0.06
CA PRO A 213 -4.95 16.57 0.94
C PRO A 213 -4.18 15.99 2.14
N VAL A 214 -4.67 16.30 3.34
CA VAL A 214 -4.10 15.76 4.59
C VAL A 214 -4.81 14.47 4.93
N VAL A 215 -4.06 13.41 5.07
CA VAL A 215 -4.55 12.06 5.33
C VAL A 215 -4.11 11.62 6.73
N TYR A 216 -5.03 11.04 7.48
CA TYR A 216 -4.81 10.51 8.82
C TYR A 216 -4.99 8.98 8.81
N PRO A 217 -3.94 8.19 8.50
CA PRO A 217 -4.00 6.75 8.64
C PRO A 217 -4.19 6.38 10.12
N ALA A 218 -5.10 5.47 10.38
CA ALA A 218 -5.33 4.99 11.73
C ALA A 218 -4.20 4.09 12.19
N ASP A 219 -3.98 4.11 13.49
CA ASP A 219 -3.02 3.31 14.17
C ASP A 219 -3.31 1.81 13.94
N GLY A 220 -2.35 1.10 13.41
CA GLY A 220 -2.39 -0.34 13.13
C GLY A 220 -3.19 -0.80 11.92
N SER A 221 -4.34 -0.19 11.61
CA SER A 221 -5.17 -0.58 10.46
C SER A 221 -4.85 0.18 9.19
N HIS A 222 -4.17 1.33 9.30
CA HIS A 222 -3.88 2.27 8.21
C HIS A 222 -5.12 2.77 7.44
N ALA A 223 -6.33 2.47 7.90
CA ALA A 223 -7.56 3.04 7.36
C ALA A 223 -7.48 4.57 7.39
N ASN A 224 -7.83 5.23 6.29
CA ASN A 224 -7.57 6.65 6.10
C ASN A 224 -8.77 7.53 6.53
N PHE A 225 -8.49 8.59 7.29
CA PHE A 225 -9.52 9.51 7.82
C PHE A 225 -9.18 10.97 7.53
N TYR A 226 -10.19 11.85 7.72
CA TYR A 226 -10.07 13.30 7.48
C TYR A 226 -9.59 14.09 8.71
N GLY A 227 -9.45 13.46 9.86
CA GLY A 227 -9.05 14.13 11.08
C GLY A 227 -8.80 13.20 12.24
N GLU A 228 -8.41 13.78 13.37
CA GLU A 228 -8.08 13.06 14.59
C GLU A 228 -9.32 12.68 15.37
N ALA A 229 -9.58 11.39 15.53
CA ALA A 229 -10.62 10.84 16.40
C ALA A 229 -10.38 9.36 16.68
N LEU A 230 -11.22 8.77 17.53
CA LEU A 230 -11.39 7.34 17.61
C LEU A 230 -12.61 6.97 16.77
N TYR A 231 -12.43 6.16 15.74
CA TYR A 231 -13.48 5.77 14.82
C TYR A 231 -13.87 4.30 15.03
N LEU A 232 -15.11 3.97 14.69
CA LEU A 232 -15.55 2.60 14.59
C LEU A 232 -15.23 2.08 13.20
N GLY A 233 -14.28 1.14 13.10
CA GLY A 233 -13.94 0.40 11.89
C GLY A 233 -14.82 -0.85 11.77
N ALA A 234 -15.34 -1.11 10.59
CA ALA A 234 -16.10 -2.33 10.31
C ALA A 234 -15.97 -2.73 8.85
N SER A 235 -15.83 -4.03 8.62
CA SER A 235 -15.98 -4.63 7.31
C SER A 235 -16.68 -5.99 7.40
N GLY A 236 -17.24 -6.43 6.28
CA GLY A 236 -17.92 -7.72 6.23
C GLY A 236 -17.01 -8.91 6.47
N SER A 237 -15.75 -8.81 6.02
CA SER A 237 -14.74 -9.88 6.12
C SER A 237 -13.80 -9.73 7.32
N GLN A 238 -13.57 -8.51 7.80
CA GLN A 238 -12.55 -8.22 8.82
C GLN A 238 -13.14 -7.98 10.22
N GLY A 239 -14.46 -7.91 10.33
CA GLY A 239 -15.17 -7.71 11.58
C GLY A 239 -15.29 -6.25 11.99
N VAL A 240 -15.40 -6.01 13.30
CA VAL A 240 -15.58 -4.69 13.92
C VAL A 240 -14.43 -4.40 14.84
N GLY A 241 -13.89 -3.19 14.79
CA GLY A 241 -12.80 -2.73 15.64
C GLY A 241 -12.80 -1.22 15.81
N CYS A 242 -11.73 -0.70 16.33
CA CYS A 242 -11.53 0.74 16.42
C CYS A 242 -10.33 1.15 15.56
N ASP A 243 -10.49 2.31 14.92
CA ASP A 243 -9.46 2.98 14.17
C ASP A 243 -9.11 4.28 14.90
N ASP A 244 -7.89 4.37 15.42
CA ASP A 244 -7.43 5.50 16.22
C ASP A 244 -6.49 6.38 15.42
N THR A 245 -6.90 7.63 15.18
CA THR A 245 -6.08 8.65 14.49
C THR A 245 -5.66 9.77 15.42
N ARG A 246 -5.94 9.67 16.72
CA ARG A 246 -5.61 10.70 17.71
C ARG A 246 -4.10 10.81 17.89
N ASN A 247 -3.63 12.01 18.22
CA ASN A 247 -2.19 12.29 18.36
C ASN A 247 -1.38 12.10 17.07
N ALA A 248 -1.95 12.49 15.92
CA ALA A 248 -1.32 12.40 14.60
C ALA A 248 -0.20 13.44 14.41
N GLY A 249 0.82 13.37 15.27
CA GLY A 249 1.92 14.33 15.34
C GLY A 249 3.06 14.08 14.36
N LEU A 250 3.19 12.87 13.80
CA LEU A 250 4.23 12.52 12.84
C LEU A 250 3.78 12.92 11.42
N VAL A 251 4.21 14.10 10.97
CA VAL A 251 3.87 14.63 9.64
C VAL A 251 4.91 14.17 8.62
N THR A 252 4.46 13.58 7.52
CA THR A 252 5.33 13.17 6.42
C THR A 252 4.83 13.74 5.09
N HIS A 253 5.79 13.97 4.18
CA HIS A 253 5.58 14.34 2.79
C HIS A 253 6.16 13.20 1.93
N PRO A 254 5.38 12.18 1.60
CA PRO A 254 5.90 11.02 0.90
C PRO A 254 6.46 11.38 -0.48
N ALA A 255 7.51 10.66 -0.89
CA ALA A 255 7.95 10.67 -2.28
C ALA A 255 6.86 10.02 -3.14
N VAL A 256 6.57 10.60 -4.30
CA VAL A 256 5.55 10.09 -5.22
C VAL A 256 6.22 9.33 -6.35
N GLN A 257 5.88 8.07 -6.50
CA GLN A 257 6.22 7.27 -7.68
C GLN A 257 4.98 7.13 -8.56
N THR A 258 5.03 7.63 -9.78
CA THR A 258 3.87 7.59 -10.67
C THR A 258 3.90 6.33 -11.53
N ILE A 259 2.91 5.45 -11.33
CA ILE A 259 2.71 4.27 -12.15
C ILE A 259 2.02 4.71 -13.45
N PRO A 260 2.58 4.37 -14.63
CA PRO A 260 1.95 4.70 -15.89
C PRO A 260 0.53 4.15 -16.00
N SER A 261 -0.41 4.93 -16.52
CA SER A 261 -1.79 4.46 -16.77
C SER A 261 -1.85 3.38 -17.85
N ALA A 262 -0.90 3.37 -18.80
CA ALA A 262 -0.79 2.33 -19.81
C ALA A 262 -0.25 1.03 -19.22
N PRO A 263 -1.03 -0.10 -19.21
CA PRO A 263 -0.64 -1.34 -18.53
C PRO A 263 0.70 -1.93 -18.99
N SER A 264 1.02 -1.82 -20.29
CA SER A 264 2.29 -2.30 -20.83
C SER A 264 3.50 -1.50 -20.33
N GLN A 265 3.34 -0.22 -20.10
CA GLN A 265 4.37 0.65 -19.54
C GLN A 265 4.50 0.44 -18.02
N ALA A 266 3.37 0.30 -17.32
CA ALA A 266 3.35 -0.05 -15.91
C ALA A 266 4.10 -1.37 -15.64
N ALA A 267 3.86 -2.40 -16.45
CA ALA A 267 4.54 -3.70 -16.33
C ALA A 267 6.06 -3.61 -16.51
N VAL A 268 6.57 -2.66 -17.30
CA VAL A 268 8.02 -2.46 -17.48
C VAL A 268 8.64 -1.69 -16.32
N GLY A 269 8.01 -0.60 -15.88
CA GLY A 269 8.52 0.24 -14.80
C GLY A 269 8.27 -0.32 -13.39
N PHE A 270 7.20 -1.10 -13.26
CA PHE A 270 6.72 -1.66 -11.99
C PHE A 270 6.32 -3.14 -12.20
N PRO A 271 7.28 -4.06 -12.42
CA PRO A 271 6.96 -5.46 -12.73
C PRO A 271 6.06 -6.13 -11.68
N TRP A 272 6.21 -5.75 -10.43
CA TRP A 272 5.42 -6.22 -9.30
C TRP A 272 3.91 -5.90 -9.42
N ILE A 273 3.51 -4.94 -10.27
CA ILE A 273 2.08 -4.67 -10.49
C ILE A 273 1.38 -5.84 -11.20
N GLY A 274 2.14 -6.72 -11.83
CA GLY A 274 1.64 -7.96 -12.41
C GLY A 274 1.38 -9.08 -11.38
N PHE A 275 1.80 -8.91 -10.14
CA PHE A 275 1.62 -9.91 -9.10
C PHE A 275 0.16 -10.05 -8.71
N GLN A 276 -0.36 -11.26 -8.88
CA GLN A 276 -1.75 -11.61 -8.55
C GLN A 276 -1.85 -12.40 -7.24
N GLY A 277 -0.73 -12.63 -6.59
CA GLY A 277 -0.64 -13.26 -5.29
C GLY A 277 -0.90 -12.30 -4.14
N ARG A 278 -0.48 -12.71 -2.95
CA ARG A 278 -0.70 -11.94 -1.72
C ARG A 278 0.59 -11.34 -1.19
N TRP A 279 0.46 -10.15 -0.64
CA TRP A 279 1.55 -9.36 -0.06
C TRP A 279 1.67 -9.63 1.44
N GLY A 280 1.87 -10.89 1.81
CA GLY A 280 2.00 -11.32 3.18
C GLY A 280 1.71 -12.80 3.34
N GLU A 281 2.14 -13.37 4.47
CA GLU A 281 2.07 -14.79 4.75
C GLU A 281 0.64 -15.35 4.73
N GLN A 282 0.58 -16.66 4.48
CA GLN A 282 -0.64 -17.43 4.65
C GLN A 282 -0.92 -17.67 6.12
N GLN A 283 -2.10 -17.27 6.57
CA GLN A 283 -2.60 -17.58 7.89
C GLN A 283 -3.52 -18.80 7.87
N PRO A 284 -3.55 -19.64 8.92
CA PRO A 284 -4.51 -20.76 9.01
C PRO A 284 -5.97 -20.28 9.06
N ALA A 285 -6.19 -19.01 9.28
CA ALA A 285 -7.49 -18.37 9.41
C ALA A 285 -7.74 -17.36 8.27
N PHE A 286 -8.81 -16.56 8.37
CA PHE A 286 -9.30 -15.72 7.29
C PHE A 286 -8.46 -14.46 7.02
N PHE A 287 -7.53 -14.10 7.88
CA PHE A 287 -6.78 -12.86 7.79
C PHE A 287 -5.40 -13.08 7.18
N ASN A 288 -5.39 -13.15 5.89
CA ASN A 288 -4.18 -13.31 5.08
C ASN A 288 -3.73 -11.94 4.56
N GLY A 289 -2.46 -11.82 4.20
CA GLY A 289 -1.96 -10.66 3.51
C GLY A 289 -2.84 -10.25 2.32
N PRO A 290 -2.95 -8.96 1.99
CA PRO A 290 -3.82 -8.45 0.94
C PRO A 290 -3.32 -8.85 -0.45
N THR A 291 -4.22 -8.81 -1.42
CA THR A 291 -3.84 -8.75 -2.83
C THR A 291 -3.31 -7.35 -3.16
N GLY A 292 -2.51 -7.26 -4.24
CA GLY A 292 -2.01 -5.97 -4.73
C GLY A 292 -3.11 -5.06 -5.27
N PRO A 293 -2.77 -3.78 -5.53
CA PRO A 293 -3.72 -2.78 -6.05
C PRO A 293 -4.44 -3.23 -7.32
N ASN A 294 -3.70 -3.82 -8.27
CA ASN A 294 -4.17 -4.26 -9.59
C ASN A 294 -5.33 -5.26 -9.57
N LEU A 295 -5.58 -5.93 -8.44
CA LEU A 295 -6.68 -6.89 -8.26
C LEU A 295 -7.89 -6.29 -7.52
N LYS A 296 -7.83 -5.02 -7.17
CA LYS A 296 -8.90 -4.34 -6.44
C LYS A 296 -9.81 -3.57 -7.40
N GLU A 297 -11.12 -3.50 -7.09
CA GLU A 297 -12.10 -2.70 -7.84
C GLU A 297 -11.67 -1.23 -7.94
N GLN A 298 -11.07 -0.70 -6.87
CA GLN A 298 -10.52 0.64 -6.84
C GLN A 298 -9.55 0.93 -8.00
N TRP A 299 -8.80 -0.06 -8.41
CA TRP A 299 -7.86 0.06 -9.52
C TRP A 299 -8.52 -0.11 -10.88
N THR A 300 -9.39 -1.10 -11.01
CA THR A 300 -9.96 -1.51 -12.30
C THR A 300 -11.16 -0.69 -12.73
N GLU A 301 -11.97 -0.22 -11.78
CA GLU A 301 -13.22 0.53 -11.99
C GLU A 301 -13.33 1.68 -10.96
N PRO A 302 -12.36 2.62 -10.94
CA PRO A 302 -12.22 3.58 -9.85
C PRO A 302 -13.43 4.52 -9.70
N ILE A 303 -14.03 4.95 -10.81
CA ILE A 303 -15.19 5.85 -10.76
C ILE A 303 -16.44 5.09 -10.32
N ARG A 304 -16.60 3.84 -10.78
CA ARG A 304 -17.68 2.98 -10.29
C ARG A 304 -17.56 2.75 -8.80
N TRP A 305 -16.36 2.42 -8.30
CA TRP A 305 -16.12 2.24 -6.87
C TRP A 305 -16.47 3.50 -6.06
N SER A 306 -16.20 4.71 -6.58
CA SER A 306 -16.53 5.94 -5.88
C SER A 306 -18.04 6.13 -5.64
N GLN A 307 -18.91 5.45 -6.40
CA GLN A 307 -20.36 5.49 -6.16
C GLN A 307 -20.77 4.79 -4.85
N SER A 308 -19.91 3.93 -4.29
CA SER A 308 -20.14 3.23 -3.03
C SER A 308 -19.64 3.99 -1.79
N TRP A 309 -18.98 5.14 -1.96
CA TRP A 309 -18.41 5.88 -0.84
C TRP A 309 -19.49 6.44 0.09
N ARG A 310 -19.23 6.34 1.38
CA ARG A 310 -20.11 6.90 2.42
C ARG A 310 -19.74 8.36 2.73
N ASP A 311 -20.70 9.12 3.27
CA ASP A 311 -20.49 10.54 3.53
C ASP A 311 -19.72 10.82 4.81
N ARG A 312 -19.70 9.88 5.76
CA ARG A 312 -18.95 10.04 7.03
C ARG A 312 -18.59 8.72 7.69
N ALA A 313 -17.46 8.74 8.39
CA ALA A 313 -17.09 7.73 9.36
C ALA A 313 -17.77 8.02 10.73
N TYR A 314 -17.87 6.98 11.56
CA TYR A 314 -18.46 7.09 12.89
C TYR A 314 -17.37 7.26 13.93
N ALA A 315 -17.22 8.50 14.46
CA ALA A 315 -16.41 8.74 15.63
C ALA A 315 -17.12 8.20 16.88
N VAL A 316 -16.38 7.52 17.75
CA VAL A 316 -16.87 7.02 19.03
C VAL A 316 -16.31 7.87 20.17
N PRO A 317 -17.02 7.98 21.32
CA PRO A 317 -16.45 8.64 22.48
C PRO A 317 -15.18 7.93 22.93
N ALA A 318 -14.08 8.65 22.95
CA ALA A 318 -12.79 8.15 23.39
C ALA A 318 -12.54 8.46 24.85
N GLY A 319 -12.15 7.46 25.64
CA GLY A 319 -11.71 7.63 27.02
C GLY A 319 -10.23 7.31 27.14
N GLY A 320 -9.40 8.24 27.54
CA GLY A 320 -7.99 7.97 27.76
C GLY A 320 -7.02 8.60 26.76
N ALA A 321 -5.75 8.21 26.85
CA ALA A 321 -4.69 8.77 26.03
C ALA A 321 -4.77 8.28 24.59
N ALA A 322 -4.50 9.18 23.64
CA ALA A 322 -4.42 8.86 22.24
C ALA A 322 -3.26 7.86 21.96
N GLY A 323 -3.43 7.02 20.97
CA GLY A 323 -2.40 6.09 20.52
C GLY A 323 -2.21 4.83 21.40
N THR A 324 -3.05 4.62 22.41
CA THR A 324 -3.01 3.40 23.23
C THR A 324 -4.36 2.69 23.15
N ARG A 325 -4.45 1.58 22.43
CA ARG A 325 -5.66 0.76 22.36
C ARG A 325 -6.08 0.21 23.73
N THR A 326 -5.14 0.08 24.66
CA THR A 326 -5.37 -0.41 26.01
C THR A 326 -6.09 0.59 26.92
N THR A 327 -6.10 1.88 26.57
CA THR A 327 -6.73 2.93 27.38
C THR A 327 -8.22 3.09 27.11
N ASP A 328 -8.70 2.61 25.96
CA ASP A 328 -10.13 2.60 25.63
C ASP A 328 -10.66 1.17 25.85
N PHE A 329 -11.34 0.95 26.97
CA PHE A 329 -11.79 -0.37 27.41
C PHE A 329 -12.50 -1.19 26.30
N PHE A 330 -13.40 -0.55 25.55
CA PHE A 330 -14.14 -1.23 24.49
C PHE A 330 -13.21 -1.66 23.35
N CYS A 331 -12.37 -0.76 22.85
CA CYS A 331 -11.46 -1.03 21.74
C CYS A 331 -10.36 -2.01 22.14
N GLY A 332 -9.83 -1.87 23.36
CA GLY A 332 -8.86 -2.82 23.93
C GLY A 332 -9.43 -4.23 24.10
N ALA A 333 -10.68 -4.33 24.58
CA ALA A 333 -11.36 -5.62 24.72
C ALA A 333 -11.61 -6.29 23.36
N MET A 334 -11.98 -5.52 22.32
CA MET A 334 -12.17 -6.05 20.98
C MET A 334 -10.85 -6.51 20.36
N ALA A 335 -9.80 -5.71 20.42
CA ALA A 335 -8.49 -6.08 19.90
C ALA A 335 -7.92 -7.30 20.62
N GLY A 336 -7.94 -7.31 21.95
CA GLY A 336 -7.46 -8.43 22.76
C GLY A 336 -8.28 -9.71 22.56
N GLY A 337 -9.61 -9.59 22.50
CA GLY A 337 -10.49 -10.73 22.24
C GLY A 337 -10.31 -11.32 20.84
N SER A 338 -10.13 -10.49 19.83
CA SER A 338 -9.84 -10.92 18.47
C SER A 338 -8.50 -11.67 18.40
N ARG A 339 -7.44 -11.12 18.97
CA ARG A 339 -6.11 -11.76 19.03
C ARG A 339 -6.12 -13.09 19.77
N LEU A 340 -6.81 -13.16 20.92
CA LEU A 340 -6.94 -14.39 21.68
C LEU A 340 -7.69 -15.47 20.89
N LEU A 341 -8.78 -15.08 20.20
CA LEU A 341 -9.53 -15.99 19.35
C LEU A 341 -8.66 -16.55 18.22
N TRP A 342 -7.87 -15.70 17.59
CA TRP A 342 -6.99 -16.10 16.50
C TRP A 342 -5.89 -17.05 16.98
N ARG A 343 -5.25 -16.74 18.08
CA ARG A 343 -4.25 -17.65 18.71
C ARG A 343 -4.88 -18.99 19.07
N ALA A 344 -6.11 -18.99 19.59
CA ALA A 344 -6.80 -20.23 19.94
C ALA A 344 -7.16 -21.10 18.73
N VAL A 345 -7.41 -20.47 17.57
CA VAL A 345 -7.72 -21.20 16.32
C VAL A 345 -6.46 -21.70 15.64
N SER A 346 -5.40 -20.90 15.59
CA SER A 346 -4.15 -21.23 14.91
C SER A 346 -3.22 -22.12 15.72
N ASP A 347 -3.16 -21.93 17.04
CA ASP A 347 -2.35 -22.70 17.96
C ASP A 347 -3.06 -22.93 19.31
N PRO A 348 -3.99 -23.90 19.37
CA PRO A 348 -4.89 -24.05 20.51
C PRO A 348 -4.19 -24.43 21.82
N TRP A 349 -3.12 -25.23 21.76
CA TRP A 349 -2.53 -25.77 22.99
C TRP A 349 -1.75 -24.74 23.82
N PRO A 350 -0.82 -23.94 23.26
CA PRO A 350 -0.17 -22.87 24.02
C PRO A 350 -1.15 -21.80 24.49
N THR A 351 -2.18 -21.51 23.70
CA THR A 351 -3.19 -20.49 24.05
C THR A 351 -3.99 -20.93 25.28
N ILE A 352 -4.41 -22.20 25.35
CA ILE A 352 -5.13 -22.74 26.50
C ILE A 352 -4.21 -22.80 27.73
N ALA A 353 -2.96 -23.22 27.57
CA ALA A 353 -1.99 -23.29 28.66
C ALA A 353 -1.58 -21.92 29.21
N GLY A 354 -1.65 -20.87 28.40
CA GLY A 354 -1.35 -19.48 28.80
C GLY A 354 -2.50 -18.74 29.47
N VAL A 355 -3.73 -19.27 29.40
CA VAL A 355 -4.94 -18.70 30.03
C VAL A 355 -5.28 -19.40 31.36
N LEU A 356 -4.83 -20.63 31.58
CA LEU A 356 -4.95 -21.38 32.83
C LEU A 356 -3.74 -21.14 33.73
#